data_e4ea16c20058549d3f40cf9ef339e6c5
#
_entry.id   e4ea16c20058549d3f40cf9ef339e6c5
#
_cell.length_a   1.000
_cell.length_b   1.000
_cell.length_c   1.000
_cell.angle_alpha   90.00
_cell.angle_beta   90.00
_cell.angle_gamma   90.00
#
_symmetry.space_group_name_H-M   'P 1'
#
loop_
_entity.id
_entity.type
_entity.pdbx_description
1 polymer ?
#
loop_
_entity_poly.entity_id
_entity_poly.type
_entity_poly.pdbx_seq_one_letter_code
_entity_poly.pdbx_strand_id
1 'polypeptide(L)'
;MATNILLETGTNELEIVEFYIEKAQGVKEYYGINVIKVQEIIRYPEVTKIPARPHPCFLGLIRLREEVIPLLDLGIYLYNTPLDSSGKVIVTEFNRMKVAFLVSGLTRIHRISWENVSPPVDIDYEGKTPCITGVVKFDSRIIFTLDVEKIVAEMVPIFLEEGIITHEQAQKKYKVLIADDSPTVRNMLIDHLKGFDIHTAKNGKEAWEYLVNLKQGEGDILTRCNLVITDIEMPQMDGFTLTKKIKEDPVLNKIPVILFSSVITDTIRHKGQSVGADDQISKPELVELAKRALQLIEKANN
;
A
#
# COMPACT_ATOMS: atom_id res chain seq x y z
N MET A 1 27.19 -7.79 -3.02
CA MET A 1 26.45 -9.06 -2.94
C MET A 1 24.99 -8.69 -2.85
N ALA A 2 24.23 -8.92 -3.92
CA ALA A 2 22.78 -8.71 -3.88
C ALA A 2 22.19 -9.85 -3.03
N THR A 3 21.70 -9.52 -1.86
CA THR A 3 20.94 -10.45 -1.04
C THR A 3 19.63 -10.70 -1.76
N ASN A 4 19.48 -11.89 -2.36
CA ASN A 4 18.21 -12.36 -2.89
C ASN A 4 17.26 -12.52 -1.70
N ILE A 5 16.47 -11.49 -1.42
CA ILE A 5 15.39 -11.55 -0.46
C ILE A 5 14.26 -12.32 -1.16
N LEU A 6 14.30 -13.65 -1.03
CA LEU A 6 13.21 -14.53 -1.45
C LEU A 6 12.06 -14.35 -0.45
N LEU A 7 11.17 -13.40 -0.73
CA LEU A 7 9.88 -13.34 -0.05
C LEU A 7 9.11 -14.62 -0.35
N GLU A 8 8.99 -15.51 0.62
CA GLU A 8 8.16 -16.71 0.49
C GLU A 8 6.70 -16.28 0.28
N THR A 9 6.08 -16.78 -0.78
CA THR A 9 4.73 -16.40 -1.19
C THR A 9 3.70 -17.01 -0.27
N GLY A 10 2.79 -16.19 0.28
CA GLY A 10 1.67 -16.67 1.09
C GLY A 10 2.03 -17.05 2.53
N THR A 11 3.14 -16.54 3.07
CA THR A 11 3.53 -16.73 4.49
C THR A 11 2.88 -15.71 5.42
N ASN A 12 2.10 -14.76 4.89
CA ASN A 12 1.49 -13.66 5.66
C ASN A 12 2.55 -12.84 6.44
N GLU A 13 3.72 -12.60 5.80
CA GLU A 13 4.85 -11.88 6.39
C GLU A 13 5.03 -10.50 5.79
N LEU A 14 5.40 -9.55 6.64
CA LEU A 14 5.79 -8.20 6.30
C LEU A 14 7.29 -8.02 6.55
N GLU A 15 8.01 -7.49 5.57
CA GLU A 15 9.40 -7.06 5.76
C GLU A 15 9.47 -5.54 5.84
N ILE A 16 10.02 -5.03 6.93
CA ILE A 16 10.15 -3.59 7.15
C ILE A 16 11.62 -3.18 7.32
N VAL A 17 11.97 -2.07 6.70
CA VAL A 17 13.21 -1.33 7.03
C VAL A 17 12.94 -0.50 8.26
N GLU A 18 13.55 -0.86 9.39
CA GLU A 18 13.48 -0.07 10.61
C GLU A 18 14.47 1.09 10.56
N PHE A 19 13.97 2.27 10.87
CA PHE A 19 14.73 3.49 11.04
C PHE A 19 14.27 4.25 12.28
N TYR A 20 14.99 5.30 12.64
CA TYR A 20 14.59 6.15 13.75
C TYR A 20 14.66 7.62 13.39
N ILE A 21 13.82 8.40 14.06
CA ILE A 21 13.87 9.85 14.12
C ILE A 21 14.38 10.22 15.52
N GLU A 22 15.49 10.93 15.58
CA GLU A 22 16.07 11.41 16.83
C GLU A 22 15.53 12.81 17.12
N LYS A 23 14.79 12.90 18.22
CA LYS A 23 14.25 14.15 18.74
C LYS A 23 15.30 14.90 19.56
N ALA A 24 14.96 16.14 19.92
CA ALA A 24 15.75 16.87 20.91
C ALA A 24 16.03 16.00 22.15
N GLN A 25 17.22 16.12 22.73
CA GLN A 25 17.70 15.35 23.88
C GLN A 25 18.06 13.88 23.61
N GLY A 26 18.24 13.48 22.34
CA GLY A 26 18.69 12.12 22.00
C GLY A 26 17.62 11.02 22.12
N VAL A 27 16.36 11.40 22.27
CA VAL A 27 15.24 10.46 22.29
C VAL A 27 14.99 9.94 20.88
N LYS A 28 15.03 8.61 20.71
CA LYS A 28 14.79 7.94 19.42
C LYS A 28 13.39 7.35 19.39
N GLU A 29 12.66 7.67 18.34
CA GLU A 29 11.42 6.98 18.00
C GLU A 29 11.60 6.17 16.74
N TYR A 30 11.03 4.96 16.73
CA TYR A 30 11.30 3.95 15.72
C TYR A 30 10.11 3.79 14.77
N TYR A 31 10.45 3.74 13.50
CA TYR A 31 9.52 3.64 12.39
C TYR A 31 9.93 2.53 11.45
N GLY A 32 8.97 2.04 10.65
CA GLY A 32 9.19 1.06 9.61
C GLY A 32 8.55 1.47 8.29
N ILE A 33 9.26 1.20 7.20
CA ILE A 33 8.71 1.26 5.85
C ILE A 33 8.80 -0.13 5.25
N ASN A 34 7.77 -0.59 4.55
CA ASN A 34 7.79 -1.86 3.86
C ASN A 34 8.97 -1.90 2.87
N VAL A 35 9.80 -2.96 2.97
CA VAL A 35 10.97 -3.18 2.10
C VAL A 35 10.60 -3.11 0.62
N ILE A 36 9.41 -3.57 0.27
CA ILE A 36 8.88 -3.57 -1.10
C ILE A 36 8.89 -2.15 -1.73
N LYS A 37 8.65 -1.11 -0.93
CA LYS A 37 8.64 0.29 -1.36
C LYS A 37 10.05 0.91 -1.39
N VAL A 38 11.03 0.27 -0.77
CA VAL A 38 12.39 0.80 -0.65
C VAL A 38 13.24 0.36 -1.83
N GLN A 39 13.67 1.31 -2.63
CA GLN A 39 14.54 1.06 -3.77
C GLN A 39 16.01 0.98 -3.35
N GLU A 40 16.47 1.97 -2.61
CA GLU A 40 17.85 2.02 -2.11
C GLU A 40 17.97 2.97 -0.89
N ILE A 41 19.08 2.83 -0.17
CA ILE A 41 19.43 3.68 0.97
C ILE A 41 20.75 4.35 0.66
N ILE A 42 20.76 5.68 0.70
CA ILE A 42 21.94 6.49 0.37
C ILE A 42 22.36 7.40 1.56
N ARG A 43 23.56 7.93 1.46
CA ARG A 43 23.99 9.03 2.33
C ARG A 43 23.26 10.31 1.92
N TYR A 44 23.21 11.29 2.81
CA TYR A 44 22.67 12.62 2.49
C TYR A 44 23.37 13.20 1.27
N PRO A 45 22.64 13.46 0.17
CA PRO A 45 23.23 13.93 -1.09
C PRO A 45 23.29 15.48 -1.12
N GLU A 46 23.85 16.01 -2.19
CA GLU A 46 23.69 17.42 -2.52
C GLU A 46 22.23 17.71 -2.87
N VAL A 47 21.67 18.78 -2.28
CA VAL A 47 20.26 19.14 -2.42
C VAL A 47 20.14 20.47 -3.17
N THR A 48 19.44 20.43 -4.29
CA THR A 48 19.07 21.64 -5.05
C THR A 48 17.79 22.23 -4.47
N LYS A 49 17.90 23.41 -3.86
CA LYS A 49 16.74 24.12 -3.29
C LYS A 49 15.92 24.77 -4.41
N ILE A 50 14.60 24.69 -4.32
CA ILE A 50 13.69 25.41 -5.22
C ILE A 50 13.08 26.63 -4.50
N PRO A 51 12.79 27.72 -5.25
CA PRO A 51 12.34 28.99 -4.65
C PRO A 51 11.01 28.90 -3.90
N ALA A 52 10.06 28.14 -4.44
CA ALA A 52 8.75 27.89 -3.82
C ALA A 52 8.72 26.49 -3.23
N ARG A 53 8.67 26.38 -1.90
CA ARG A 53 8.53 25.08 -1.22
C ARG A 53 7.06 24.75 -1.07
N PRO A 54 6.59 23.62 -1.63
CA PRO A 54 5.18 23.22 -1.51
C PRO A 54 4.78 22.89 -0.05
N HIS A 55 5.75 22.41 0.76
CA HIS A 55 5.55 22.08 2.18
C HIS A 55 6.86 22.29 2.97
N PRO A 56 6.82 22.62 4.27
CA PRO A 56 8.03 22.81 5.09
C PRO A 56 9.00 21.62 5.07
N CYS A 57 8.51 20.38 5.04
CA CYS A 57 9.36 19.19 5.01
C CYS A 57 10.00 18.92 3.64
N PHE A 58 9.62 19.61 2.57
CA PHE A 58 10.26 19.50 1.27
C PHE A 58 11.61 20.23 1.31
N LEU A 59 12.72 19.48 1.33
CA LEU A 59 14.06 20.06 1.39
C LEU A 59 14.54 20.59 0.04
N GLY A 60 14.14 19.95 -1.06
CA GLY A 60 14.55 20.27 -2.41
C GLY A 60 14.55 19.04 -3.31
N LEU A 61 15.31 19.14 -4.40
CA LEU A 61 15.51 18.07 -5.37
C LEU A 61 16.91 17.50 -5.23
N ILE A 62 17.05 16.21 -5.42
CA ILE A 62 18.33 15.49 -5.46
C ILE A 62 18.49 14.77 -6.79
N ARG A 63 19.72 14.63 -7.24
CA ARG A 63 20.04 13.82 -8.40
C ARG A 63 20.36 12.40 -7.96
N LEU A 64 19.58 11.44 -8.46
CA LEU A 64 19.79 10.02 -8.25
C LEU A 64 20.08 9.39 -9.61
N ARG A 65 21.38 9.13 -9.90
CA ARG A 65 21.82 8.67 -11.24
C ARG A 65 21.40 9.67 -12.34
N GLU A 66 20.49 9.26 -13.24
CA GLU A 66 19.98 10.10 -14.34
C GLU A 66 18.64 10.79 -14.00
N GLU A 67 18.08 10.50 -12.82
CA GLU A 67 16.77 11.02 -12.40
C GLU A 67 16.92 12.16 -11.38
N VAL A 68 15.92 13.03 -11.36
CA VAL A 68 15.79 14.09 -10.35
C VAL A 68 14.56 13.77 -9.51
N ILE A 69 14.76 13.59 -8.21
CA ILE A 69 13.70 13.18 -7.29
C ILE A 69 13.57 14.13 -6.10
N PRO A 70 12.37 14.29 -5.51
CA PRO A 70 12.16 15.11 -4.32
C PRO A 70 12.77 14.47 -3.08
N LEU A 71 13.32 15.31 -2.18
CA LEU A 71 13.78 14.93 -0.84
C LEU A 71 12.89 15.56 0.22
N LEU A 72 12.34 14.74 1.09
CA LEU A 72 11.47 15.11 2.20
C LEU A 72 12.14 14.81 3.55
N ASP A 73 11.98 15.70 4.51
CA ASP A 73 12.47 15.53 5.88
C ASP A 73 11.36 14.96 6.77
N LEU A 74 11.50 13.71 7.20
CA LEU A 74 10.52 13.06 8.06
C LEU A 74 10.48 13.63 9.48
N GLY A 75 11.57 14.23 9.96
CA GLY A 75 11.56 14.92 11.24
C GLY A 75 10.69 16.17 11.23
N ILE A 76 10.73 16.96 10.16
CA ILE A 76 9.81 18.09 9.98
C ILE A 76 8.38 17.60 9.82
N TYR A 77 8.16 16.56 9.02
CA TYR A 77 6.82 16.05 8.77
C TYR A 77 6.14 15.52 10.05
N LEU A 78 6.85 14.68 10.81
CA LEU A 78 6.30 14.01 12.00
C LEU A 78 6.29 14.91 13.25
N TYR A 79 7.30 15.78 13.38
CA TYR A 79 7.58 16.49 14.65
C TYR A 79 7.80 17.98 14.49
N ASN A 80 7.69 18.52 13.28
CA ASN A 80 8.04 19.90 12.95
C ASN A 80 9.50 20.28 13.40
N THR A 81 10.39 19.29 13.39
CA THR A 81 11.79 19.43 13.81
C THR A 81 12.71 18.96 12.68
N PRO A 82 13.57 19.84 12.13
CA PRO A 82 14.47 19.46 11.05
C PRO A 82 15.52 18.46 11.53
N LEU A 83 15.84 17.50 10.64
CA LEU A 83 16.92 16.54 10.88
C LEU A 83 18.27 17.06 10.39
N ASP A 84 19.33 16.50 10.98
CA ASP A 84 20.70 16.80 10.57
C ASP A 84 21.03 16.14 9.22
N SER A 85 21.86 16.80 8.43
CA SER A 85 22.41 16.27 7.17
C SER A 85 23.35 15.07 7.34
N SER A 86 23.73 14.72 8.58
CA SER A 86 24.43 13.46 8.91
C SER A 86 23.54 12.22 8.79
N GLY A 87 22.22 12.41 8.69
CA GLY A 87 21.23 11.35 8.56
C GLY A 87 21.40 10.46 7.34
N LYS A 88 20.45 9.56 7.14
CA LYS A 88 20.36 8.67 5.98
C LYS A 88 19.16 9.03 5.14
N VAL A 89 19.21 8.69 3.88
CA VAL A 89 18.12 8.93 2.95
C VAL A 89 17.61 7.60 2.42
N ILE A 90 16.34 7.33 2.65
CA ILE A 90 15.62 6.17 2.12
C ILE A 90 14.95 6.61 0.82
N VAL A 91 15.34 6.02 -0.29
CA VAL A 91 14.69 6.22 -1.58
C VAL A 91 13.60 5.18 -1.73
N THR A 92 12.38 5.66 -1.93
CA THR A 92 11.21 4.82 -2.17
C THR A 92 10.72 4.96 -3.60
N GLU A 93 10.10 3.92 -4.10
CA GLU A 93 9.40 3.94 -5.39
C GLU A 93 8.01 3.33 -5.22
N PHE A 94 6.99 4.09 -5.55
CA PHE A 94 5.60 3.67 -5.59
C PHE A 94 4.84 4.51 -6.62
N ASN A 95 3.80 3.96 -7.22
CA ASN A 95 3.02 4.65 -8.25
C ASN A 95 3.89 5.25 -9.38
N ARG A 96 4.99 4.58 -9.76
CA ARG A 96 5.99 5.08 -10.73
C ARG A 96 6.67 6.39 -10.31
N MET A 97 6.52 6.78 -9.07
CA MET A 97 7.11 7.98 -8.51
C MET A 97 8.19 7.61 -7.52
N LYS A 98 9.36 8.24 -7.66
CA LYS A 98 10.46 8.10 -6.70
C LYS A 98 10.49 9.29 -5.78
N VAL A 99 10.57 9.01 -4.48
CA VAL A 99 10.66 10.02 -3.42
C VAL A 99 11.72 9.59 -2.42
N ALA A 100 12.51 10.53 -2.00
CA ALA A 100 13.56 10.33 -1.00
C ALA A 100 13.12 10.89 0.36
N PHE A 101 13.35 10.13 1.43
CA PHE A 101 13.03 10.52 2.80
C PHE A 101 14.28 10.60 3.65
N LEU A 102 14.54 11.78 4.24
CA LEU A 102 15.58 11.95 5.23
C LEU A 102 15.11 11.40 6.58
N VAL A 103 15.96 10.57 7.20
CA VAL A 103 15.79 9.97 8.52
C VAL A 103 17.05 10.15 9.35
N SER A 104 16.98 10.09 10.67
CA SER A 104 18.18 10.24 11.52
C SER A 104 19.14 9.06 11.34
N GLY A 105 18.63 7.85 11.20
CA GLY A 105 19.45 6.67 10.94
C GLY A 105 18.61 5.42 10.78
N LEU A 106 19.27 4.35 10.32
CA LEU A 106 18.66 3.05 10.15
C LEU A 106 19.22 2.05 11.18
N THR A 107 18.44 1.02 11.44
CA THR A 107 18.85 -0.09 12.31
C THR A 107 19.01 -1.37 11.51
N ARG A 108 17.92 -2.05 11.21
CA ARG A 108 17.90 -3.34 10.52
C ARG A 108 16.60 -3.57 9.74
N ILE A 109 16.56 -4.64 8.98
CA ILE A 109 15.34 -5.15 8.36
C ILE A 109 14.74 -6.20 9.28
N HIS A 110 13.42 -6.11 9.51
CA HIS A 110 12.66 -7.10 10.23
C HIS A 110 11.72 -7.84 9.30
N ARG A 111 11.58 -9.15 9.55
CA ARG A 111 10.53 -9.97 8.97
C ARG A 111 9.55 -10.30 10.09
N ILE A 112 8.30 -9.93 9.94
CA ILE A 112 7.25 -10.05 10.95
C ILE A 112 5.97 -10.58 10.31
N SER A 113 5.23 -11.39 11.05
CA SER A 113 3.88 -11.79 10.60
C SER A 113 2.94 -10.59 10.70
N TRP A 114 2.06 -10.42 9.70
CA TRP A 114 0.97 -9.44 9.74
C TRP A 114 0.07 -9.58 10.97
N GLU A 115 -0.03 -10.79 11.54
CA GLU A 115 -0.77 -11.03 12.79
C GLU A 115 -0.19 -10.28 14.00
N ASN A 116 1.11 -9.96 13.94
CA ASN A 116 1.80 -9.19 14.98
C ASN A 116 1.75 -7.67 14.73
N VAL A 117 1.14 -7.24 13.64
CA VAL A 117 0.91 -5.82 13.34
C VAL A 117 -0.46 -5.43 13.88
N SER A 118 -0.47 -4.66 14.96
CA SER A 118 -1.70 -4.10 15.51
C SER A 118 -2.15 -2.90 14.67
N PRO A 119 -3.46 -2.68 14.50
CA PRO A 119 -3.94 -1.45 13.88
C PRO A 119 -3.47 -0.23 14.69
N PRO A 120 -3.29 0.93 14.06
CA PRO A 120 -2.97 2.15 14.78
C PRO A 120 -4.09 2.43 15.79
N VAL A 121 -3.70 2.85 16.99
CA VAL A 121 -4.68 3.31 17.98
C VAL A 121 -5.30 4.58 17.41
N ASP A 122 -6.64 4.71 17.46
CA ASP A 122 -7.37 5.91 17.09
C ASP A 122 -6.98 7.05 18.04
N ILE A 123 -5.81 7.63 17.82
CA ILE A 123 -5.37 8.85 18.50
C ILE A 123 -5.77 9.98 17.56
N ASP A 124 -6.78 10.72 17.96
CA ASP A 124 -7.22 11.93 17.26
C ASP A 124 -6.13 13.01 17.41
N TYR A 125 -5.19 13.02 16.47
CA TYR A 125 -4.15 14.05 16.37
C TYR A 125 -4.73 15.28 15.65
N GLU A 126 -5.42 16.16 16.37
CA GLU A 126 -5.84 17.49 15.90
C GLU A 126 -6.45 17.50 14.47
N GLY A 127 -7.30 16.50 14.14
CA GLY A 127 -7.96 16.43 12.84
C GLY A 127 -7.08 15.97 11.68
N LYS A 128 -5.83 15.52 11.92
CA LYS A 128 -4.97 14.89 10.92
C LYS A 128 -5.07 13.38 11.02
N THR A 129 -5.46 12.73 9.96
CA THR A 129 -5.43 11.27 9.89
C THR A 129 -3.96 10.82 10.01
N PRO A 130 -3.59 9.98 10.99
CA PRO A 130 -2.21 9.57 11.16
C PRO A 130 -1.68 8.88 9.90
N CYS A 131 -0.42 9.17 9.52
CA CYS A 131 0.30 8.47 8.47
C CYS A 131 0.85 7.11 8.93
N ILE A 132 0.27 6.53 9.97
CA ILE A 132 0.67 5.26 10.57
C ILE A 132 -0.32 4.19 10.12
N THR A 133 0.16 3.12 9.49
CA THR A 133 -0.63 1.98 9.03
C THR A 133 -0.69 0.87 10.06
N GLY A 134 0.26 0.80 10.98
CA GLY A 134 0.29 -0.24 12.00
C GLY A 134 1.29 0.03 13.10
N VAL A 135 1.19 -0.78 14.14
CA VAL A 135 2.04 -0.75 15.32
C VAL A 135 2.60 -2.15 15.59
N VAL A 136 3.92 -2.26 15.59
CA VAL A 136 4.63 -3.50 15.90
C VAL A 136 5.31 -3.36 17.26
N LYS A 137 5.04 -4.29 18.16
CA LYS A 137 5.77 -4.40 19.43
C LYS A 137 6.99 -5.28 19.23
N PHE A 138 8.16 -4.74 19.44
CA PHE A 138 9.41 -5.45 19.24
C PHE A 138 10.32 -5.30 20.47
N ASP A 139 10.56 -6.39 21.18
CA ASP A 139 11.35 -6.42 22.41
C ASP A 139 10.93 -5.31 23.41
N SER A 140 11.79 -4.33 23.59
CA SER A 140 11.59 -3.19 24.52
C SER A 140 11.08 -1.92 23.83
N ARG A 141 10.76 -1.96 22.56
CA ARG A 141 10.34 -0.78 21.77
C ARG A 141 9.13 -1.04 20.90
N ILE A 142 8.52 0.05 20.50
CA ILE A 142 7.40 0.08 19.54
C ILE A 142 7.94 0.62 18.23
N ILE A 143 7.56 -0.01 17.11
CA ILE A 143 7.84 0.44 15.75
C ILE A 143 6.51 0.82 15.10
N PHE A 144 6.41 2.05 14.60
CA PHE A 144 5.26 2.52 13.84
C PHE A 144 5.49 2.31 12.34
N THR A 145 4.64 1.57 11.66
CA THR A 145 4.72 1.45 10.21
C THR A 145 4.10 2.68 9.54
N LEU A 146 4.85 3.28 8.59
CA LEU A 146 4.44 4.51 7.91
C LEU A 146 3.79 4.26 6.56
N ASP A 147 2.72 5.00 6.31
CA ASP A 147 2.12 5.18 4.99
C ASP A 147 2.88 6.29 4.22
N VAL A 148 3.90 5.90 3.50
CA VAL A 148 4.72 6.84 2.72
C VAL A 148 3.95 7.43 1.54
N GLU A 149 2.95 6.72 1.03
CA GLU A 149 2.10 7.21 -0.07
C GLU A 149 1.22 8.35 0.40
N LYS A 150 0.63 8.19 1.58
CA LYS A 150 -0.16 9.25 2.21
C LYS A 150 0.68 10.48 2.52
N ILE A 151 1.90 10.29 3.06
CA ILE A 151 2.84 11.39 3.30
C ILE A 151 3.08 12.18 2.01
N VAL A 152 3.31 11.49 0.90
CA VAL A 152 3.54 12.16 -0.40
C VAL A 152 2.26 12.79 -0.94
N ALA A 153 1.12 12.12 -0.85
CA ALA A 153 -0.17 12.65 -1.32
C ALA A 153 -0.58 13.95 -0.62
N GLU A 154 -0.29 14.07 0.69
CA GLU A 154 -0.53 15.31 1.44
C GLU A 154 0.35 16.47 0.96
N MET A 155 1.52 16.18 0.39
CA MET A 155 2.48 17.19 -0.06
C MET A 155 2.31 17.62 -1.49
N VAL A 156 1.71 16.78 -2.30
CA VAL A 156 1.57 17.01 -3.74
C VAL A 156 0.12 16.76 -4.16
N PRO A 157 -0.81 17.70 -3.85
CA PRO A 157 -2.21 17.58 -4.22
C PRO A 157 -2.49 17.40 -5.71
N ILE A 158 -1.46 17.64 -6.56
CA ILE A 158 -1.58 17.79 -8.02
C ILE A 158 -1.59 16.44 -8.76
N PHE A 159 -1.27 15.31 -8.12
CA PHE A 159 -1.14 14.02 -8.83
C PHE A 159 -2.43 13.18 -8.88
N LEU A 160 -3.56 13.67 -8.40
CA LEU A 160 -4.83 12.94 -8.34
C LEU A 160 -5.91 13.45 -9.31
N GLU A 161 -5.62 14.43 -10.14
CA GLU A 161 -6.55 14.82 -11.20
C GLU A 161 -6.19 14.09 -12.50
N GLU A 162 -6.91 12.98 -12.80
CA GLU A 162 -7.35 12.65 -14.17
C GLU A 162 -8.16 11.34 -14.17
N GLY A 163 -9.38 11.43 -14.68
CA GLY A 163 -10.09 10.29 -15.24
C GLY A 163 -11.33 9.77 -14.52
N ILE A 164 -12.33 10.61 -14.32
CA ILE A 164 -13.69 10.10 -14.10
C ILE A 164 -14.20 9.55 -15.43
N ILE A 165 -14.17 8.24 -15.59
CA ILE A 165 -14.88 7.58 -16.71
C ILE A 165 -16.28 7.26 -16.23
N THR A 166 -17.26 8.03 -16.72
CA THR A 166 -18.67 7.70 -16.62
C THR A 166 -18.97 6.56 -17.60
N HIS A 167 -19.02 5.34 -17.13
CA HIS A 167 -19.60 4.24 -17.91
C HIS A 167 -21.12 4.22 -17.74
N GLU A 168 -21.81 4.86 -18.68
CA GLU A 168 -23.22 4.57 -18.97
C GLU A 168 -23.33 3.22 -19.70
N GLN A 169 -23.25 2.10 -19.02
CA GLN A 169 -23.73 0.81 -19.50
C GLN A 169 -23.50 -0.29 -18.45
N ALA A 170 -24.33 -0.37 -17.43
CA ALA A 170 -24.46 -1.63 -16.71
C ALA A 170 -25.93 -1.84 -16.32
N GLN A 171 -26.69 -2.52 -17.17
CA GLN A 171 -28.01 -3.05 -16.81
C GLN A 171 -27.92 -4.18 -15.77
N LYS A 172 -26.74 -4.69 -15.45
CA LYS A 172 -26.51 -5.73 -14.47
C LYS A 172 -25.50 -5.22 -13.42
N LYS A 173 -25.96 -5.01 -12.19
CA LYS A 173 -25.06 -4.65 -11.07
C LYS A 173 -24.25 -5.88 -10.66
N TYR A 174 -22.98 -5.92 -11.05
CA TYR A 174 -22.03 -6.91 -10.56
C TYR A 174 -21.62 -6.61 -9.13
N LYS A 175 -21.46 -7.65 -8.31
CA LYS A 175 -21.07 -7.54 -6.91
C LYS A 175 -19.56 -7.66 -6.76
N VAL A 176 -18.93 -6.64 -6.23
CA VAL A 176 -17.46 -6.54 -6.09
C VAL A 176 -17.09 -6.37 -4.63
N LEU A 177 -16.15 -7.20 -4.15
CA LEU A 177 -15.53 -7.03 -2.86
C LEU A 177 -14.22 -6.25 -3.04
N ILE A 178 -14.07 -5.15 -2.31
CA ILE A 178 -12.83 -4.37 -2.25
C ILE A 178 -12.21 -4.53 -0.87
N ALA A 179 -10.94 -4.96 -0.81
CA ALA A 179 -10.16 -5.02 0.41
C ALA A 179 -8.95 -4.08 0.30
N ASP A 180 -8.89 -3.07 1.15
CA ASP A 180 -7.80 -2.09 1.22
C ASP A 180 -7.84 -1.44 2.61
N ASP A 181 -6.70 -1.22 3.26
CA ASP A 181 -6.66 -0.65 4.61
C ASP A 181 -6.87 0.87 4.63
N SER A 182 -6.62 1.54 3.50
CA SER A 182 -6.80 2.98 3.34
C SER A 182 -8.26 3.35 3.03
N PRO A 183 -8.96 4.10 3.92
CA PRO A 183 -10.30 4.61 3.63
C PRO A 183 -10.34 5.47 2.36
N THR A 184 -9.28 6.23 2.11
CA THR A 184 -9.17 7.11 0.93
C THR A 184 -9.15 6.29 -0.36
N VAL A 185 -8.37 5.21 -0.40
CA VAL A 185 -8.30 4.32 -1.57
C VAL A 185 -9.63 3.59 -1.77
N ARG A 186 -10.27 3.10 -0.70
CA ARG A 186 -11.60 2.48 -0.82
C ARG A 186 -12.63 3.43 -1.41
N ASN A 187 -12.70 4.69 -0.93
CA ASN A 187 -13.60 5.69 -1.48
C ASN A 187 -13.31 6.01 -2.94
N MET A 188 -12.03 6.14 -3.29
CA MET A 188 -11.60 6.35 -4.67
C MET A 188 -12.02 5.20 -5.58
N LEU A 189 -11.86 3.93 -5.16
CA LEU A 189 -12.30 2.76 -5.92
C LEU A 189 -13.82 2.72 -6.08
N ILE A 190 -14.58 3.08 -5.04
CA ILE A 190 -16.06 3.19 -5.11
C ILE A 190 -16.47 4.22 -6.16
N ASP A 191 -15.80 5.37 -6.20
CA ASP A 191 -16.11 6.44 -7.16
C ASP A 191 -15.79 6.04 -8.62
N HIS A 192 -14.72 5.27 -8.83
CA HIS A 192 -14.34 4.79 -10.17
C HIS A 192 -15.13 3.57 -10.66
N LEU A 193 -15.70 2.80 -9.73
CA LEU A 193 -16.52 1.62 -10.03
C LEU A 193 -18.01 1.91 -9.89
N LYS A 194 -18.46 3.13 -10.27
CA LYS A 194 -19.86 3.50 -10.31
C LYS A 194 -20.62 2.55 -11.24
N GLY A 195 -21.70 1.93 -10.75
CA GLY A 195 -22.46 0.92 -11.47
C GLY A 195 -22.27 -0.52 -10.96
N PHE A 196 -21.27 -0.76 -10.11
CA PHE A 196 -21.10 -2.01 -9.39
C PHE A 196 -21.80 -1.94 -8.00
N ASP A 197 -22.16 -3.11 -7.47
CA ASP A 197 -22.62 -3.27 -6.09
C ASP A 197 -21.39 -3.62 -5.24
N ILE A 198 -20.89 -2.67 -4.45
CA ILE A 198 -19.59 -2.76 -3.81
C ILE A 198 -19.75 -3.06 -2.32
N HIS A 199 -19.08 -4.12 -1.87
CA HIS A 199 -18.80 -4.37 -0.46
C HIS A 199 -17.33 -4.05 -0.18
N THR A 200 -17.03 -3.44 0.99
CA THR A 200 -15.66 -3.07 1.38
C THR A 200 -15.22 -3.78 2.64
N ALA A 201 -13.94 -4.15 2.69
CA ALA A 201 -13.25 -4.71 3.85
C ALA A 201 -11.99 -3.88 4.14
N LYS A 202 -11.63 -3.75 5.42
CA LYS A 202 -10.48 -2.93 5.86
C LYS A 202 -9.14 -3.70 5.83
N ASN A 203 -9.20 -5.01 5.63
CA ASN A 203 -8.04 -5.89 5.57
C ASN A 203 -8.43 -7.25 4.98
N GLY A 204 -7.45 -8.07 4.67
CA GLY A 204 -7.68 -9.39 4.08
C GLY A 204 -8.44 -10.36 4.98
N LYS A 205 -8.32 -10.23 6.31
CA LYS A 205 -9.06 -11.08 7.24
C LYS A 205 -10.55 -10.81 7.20
N GLU A 206 -10.95 -9.53 7.25
CA GLU A 206 -12.36 -9.12 7.13
C GLU A 206 -12.95 -9.55 5.76
N ALA A 207 -12.16 -9.39 4.68
CA ALA A 207 -12.54 -9.85 3.35
C ALA A 207 -12.74 -11.37 3.30
N TRP A 208 -11.83 -12.14 3.91
CA TRP A 208 -11.95 -13.60 4.00
C TRP A 208 -13.19 -14.03 4.77
N GLU A 209 -13.44 -13.44 5.95
CA GLU A 209 -14.62 -13.73 6.77
C GLU A 209 -15.92 -13.45 6.00
N TYR A 210 -15.97 -12.34 5.27
CA TYR A 210 -17.10 -12.03 4.40
C TYR A 210 -17.31 -13.10 3.31
N LEU A 211 -16.26 -13.52 2.60
CA LEU A 211 -16.34 -14.54 1.57
C LEU A 211 -16.77 -15.91 2.12
N VAL A 212 -16.27 -16.29 3.31
CA VAL A 212 -16.67 -17.53 4.00
C VAL A 212 -18.16 -17.49 4.35
N ASN A 213 -18.67 -16.35 4.79
CA ASN A 213 -20.11 -16.19 5.05
C ASN A 213 -20.94 -16.28 3.75
N LEU A 214 -20.48 -15.67 2.66
CA LEU A 214 -21.13 -15.78 1.36
C LEU A 214 -21.17 -17.22 0.84
N LYS A 215 -20.11 -18.01 1.10
CA LYS A 215 -20.03 -19.42 0.72
C LYS A 215 -21.13 -20.29 1.32
N GLN A 216 -21.66 -19.94 2.49
CA GLN A 216 -22.73 -20.70 3.16
C GLN A 216 -24.10 -20.60 2.46
N GLY A 217 -24.28 -19.65 1.55
CA GLY A 217 -25.51 -19.48 0.79
C GLY A 217 -25.67 -20.52 -0.31
N GLU A 218 -26.91 -20.77 -0.75
CA GLU A 218 -27.23 -21.70 -1.83
C GLU A 218 -26.93 -21.11 -3.23
N GLY A 219 -26.61 -21.97 -4.20
CA GLY A 219 -26.35 -21.60 -5.59
C GLY A 219 -24.92 -21.17 -5.89
N ASP A 220 -24.68 -20.70 -7.12
CA ASP A 220 -23.34 -20.34 -7.57
C ASP A 220 -22.80 -19.10 -6.81
N ILE A 221 -21.55 -19.18 -6.37
CA ILE A 221 -20.87 -18.08 -5.67
C ILE A 221 -20.80 -16.81 -6.53
N LEU A 222 -20.70 -16.94 -7.84
CA LEU A 222 -20.67 -15.81 -8.78
C LEU A 222 -21.96 -14.98 -8.81
N THR A 223 -23.07 -15.49 -8.26
CA THR A 223 -24.30 -14.67 -8.07
C THR A 223 -24.22 -13.75 -6.85
N ARG A 224 -23.25 -14.00 -5.97
CA ARG A 224 -23.07 -13.30 -4.69
C ARG A 224 -21.80 -12.48 -4.61
N CYS A 225 -20.75 -12.86 -5.36
CA CYS A 225 -19.51 -12.09 -5.52
C CYS A 225 -18.95 -12.40 -6.91
N ASN A 226 -18.81 -11.37 -7.75
CA ASN A 226 -18.33 -11.53 -9.12
C ASN A 226 -16.84 -11.23 -9.27
N LEU A 227 -16.24 -10.47 -8.31
CA LEU A 227 -14.86 -10.04 -8.36
C LEU A 227 -14.37 -9.66 -6.97
N VAL A 228 -13.11 -9.94 -6.69
CA VAL A 228 -12.37 -9.39 -5.55
C VAL A 228 -11.28 -8.47 -6.09
N ILE A 229 -11.21 -7.25 -5.55
CA ILE A 229 -10.10 -6.32 -5.74
C ILE A 229 -9.44 -6.16 -4.38
N THR A 230 -8.17 -6.50 -4.28
CA THR A 230 -7.47 -6.43 -2.99
C THR A 230 -6.14 -5.70 -3.10
N ASP A 231 -5.89 -4.81 -2.14
CA ASP A 231 -4.54 -4.31 -1.93
C ASP A 231 -3.62 -5.46 -1.50
N ILE A 232 -2.33 -5.32 -1.77
CA ILE A 232 -1.32 -6.29 -1.36
C ILE A 232 -0.96 -6.07 0.11
N GLU A 233 -0.78 -4.82 0.52
CA GLU A 233 -0.26 -4.46 1.83
C GLU A 233 -1.38 -4.09 2.80
N MET A 234 -1.86 -5.07 3.56
CA MET A 234 -2.92 -4.87 4.55
C MET A 234 -2.56 -5.51 5.89
N PRO A 235 -2.95 -4.90 7.02
CA PRO A 235 -2.77 -5.50 8.34
C PRO A 235 -3.59 -6.78 8.49
N GLN A 236 -3.20 -7.67 9.41
CA GLN A 236 -3.81 -8.94 9.77
C GLN A 236 -3.73 -10.02 8.69
N MET A 237 -3.98 -9.69 7.42
CA MET A 237 -3.83 -10.60 6.29
C MET A 237 -3.56 -9.79 5.03
N ASP A 238 -2.44 -10.08 4.38
CA ASP A 238 -2.05 -9.44 3.12
C ASP A 238 -2.87 -9.96 1.92
N GLY A 239 -2.82 -9.21 0.80
CA GLY A 239 -3.58 -9.54 -0.41
C GLY A 239 -3.12 -10.82 -1.10
N PHE A 240 -1.84 -11.20 -0.98
CA PHE A 240 -1.34 -12.46 -1.54
C PHE A 240 -1.89 -13.66 -0.77
N THR A 241 -1.90 -13.57 0.56
CA THR A 241 -2.47 -14.60 1.45
C THR A 241 -3.97 -14.74 1.22
N LEU A 242 -4.69 -13.61 1.10
CA LEU A 242 -6.11 -13.62 0.77
C LEU A 242 -6.36 -14.29 -0.58
N THR A 243 -5.61 -13.89 -1.63
CA THR A 243 -5.73 -14.46 -2.97
C THR A 243 -5.48 -15.96 -2.97
N LYS A 244 -4.40 -16.41 -2.32
CA LYS A 244 -4.08 -17.84 -2.20
C LYS A 244 -5.23 -18.62 -1.55
N LYS A 245 -5.75 -18.13 -0.43
CA LYS A 245 -6.89 -18.76 0.26
C LYS A 245 -8.13 -18.84 -0.64
N ILE A 246 -8.44 -17.80 -1.40
CA ILE A 246 -9.56 -17.80 -2.35
C ILE A 246 -9.34 -18.86 -3.43
N LYS A 247 -8.13 -18.93 -4.01
CA LYS A 247 -7.82 -19.83 -5.13
C LYS A 247 -7.65 -21.29 -4.72
N GLU A 248 -7.32 -21.56 -3.46
CA GLU A 248 -7.26 -22.91 -2.89
C GLU A 248 -8.64 -23.43 -2.43
N ASP A 249 -9.63 -22.55 -2.24
CA ASP A 249 -10.98 -22.95 -1.80
C ASP A 249 -11.81 -23.48 -2.97
N PRO A 250 -12.40 -24.69 -2.87
CA PRO A 250 -13.10 -25.34 -3.97
C PRO A 250 -14.36 -24.60 -4.48
N VAL A 251 -14.91 -23.67 -3.71
CA VAL A 251 -16.09 -22.87 -4.08
C VAL A 251 -15.69 -21.47 -4.50
N LEU A 252 -14.77 -20.84 -3.74
CA LEU A 252 -14.37 -19.45 -3.94
C LEU A 252 -13.38 -19.26 -5.10
N ASN A 253 -12.69 -20.33 -5.54
CA ASN A 253 -11.68 -20.26 -6.61
C ASN A 253 -12.23 -19.77 -7.96
N LYS A 254 -13.54 -19.85 -8.17
CA LYS A 254 -14.22 -19.32 -9.35
C LYS A 254 -14.21 -17.78 -9.40
N ILE A 255 -14.13 -17.12 -8.25
CA ILE A 255 -14.15 -15.66 -8.18
C ILE A 255 -12.81 -15.13 -8.70
N PRO A 256 -12.81 -14.27 -9.74
CA PRO A 256 -11.61 -13.61 -10.20
C PRO A 256 -11.09 -12.64 -9.13
N VAL A 257 -9.75 -12.53 -9.05
CA VAL A 257 -9.06 -11.67 -8.07
C VAL A 257 -8.10 -10.75 -8.79
N ILE A 258 -8.25 -9.44 -8.57
CA ILE A 258 -7.30 -8.41 -8.99
C ILE A 258 -6.48 -7.98 -7.78
N LEU A 259 -5.15 -8.04 -7.88
CA LEU A 259 -4.25 -7.38 -6.96
C LEU A 259 -4.08 -5.93 -7.40
N PHE A 260 -4.39 -4.99 -6.51
CA PHE A 260 -4.37 -3.56 -6.77
C PHE A 260 -3.35 -2.90 -5.84
N SER A 261 -2.16 -2.57 -6.34
CA SER A 261 -1.04 -2.12 -5.52
C SER A 261 -0.36 -0.88 -6.07
N SER A 262 0.21 -0.07 -5.19
CA SER A 262 1.05 1.08 -5.53
C SER A 262 2.35 0.70 -6.19
N VAL A 263 2.83 -0.52 -5.95
CA VAL A 263 4.10 -1.04 -6.46
C VAL A 263 3.84 -2.35 -7.20
N ILE A 264 4.17 -2.40 -8.48
CA ILE A 264 4.20 -3.63 -9.26
C ILE A 264 5.58 -3.76 -9.91
N THR A 265 6.49 -4.41 -9.19
CA THR A 265 7.79 -4.87 -9.71
C THR A 265 7.64 -6.24 -10.36
N ASP A 266 8.66 -6.68 -11.12
CA ASP A 266 8.66 -8.04 -11.69
C ASP A 266 8.53 -9.11 -10.60
N THR A 267 9.17 -8.90 -9.45
CA THR A 267 9.06 -9.80 -8.29
C THR A 267 7.63 -9.90 -7.77
N ILE A 268 6.94 -8.77 -7.62
CA ILE A 268 5.55 -8.71 -7.17
C ILE A 268 4.63 -9.35 -8.21
N ARG A 269 4.89 -9.10 -9.50
CA ARG A 269 4.14 -9.70 -10.60
C ARG A 269 4.24 -11.21 -10.59
N HIS A 270 5.46 -11.76 -10.44
CA HIS A 270 5.66 -13.21 -10.31
C HIS A 270 4.99 -13.77 -9.06
N LYS A 271 5.06 -13.05 -7.95
CA LYS A 271 4.41 -13.45 -6.70
C LYS A 271 2.89 -13.52 -6.86
N GLY A 272 2.25 -12.50 -7.44
CA GLY A 272 0.82 -12.51 -7.69
C GLY A 272 0.38 -13.64 -8.61
N GLN A 273 1.15 -13.94 -9.65
CA GLN A 273 0.90 -15.09 -10.52
C GLN A 273 0.99 -16.42 -9.75
N SER A 274 1.98 -16.57 -8.88
CA SER A 274 2.19 -17.81 -8.12
C SER A 274 1.06 -18.11 -7.11
N VAL A 275 0.37 -17.09 -6.60
CA VAL A 275 -0.82 -17.27 -5.73
C VAL A 275 -2.12 -17.38 -6.52
N GLY A 276 -2.07 -17.28 -7.85
CA GLY A 276 -3.22 -17.46 -8.73
C GLY A 276 -4.06 -16.20 -8.95
N ALA A 277 -3.52 -15.01 -8.75
CA ALA A 277 -4.21 -13.77 -9.11
C ALA A 277 -4.53 -13.75 -10.62
N ASP A 278 -5.77 -13.37 -10.96
CA ASP A 278 -6.21 -13.31 -12.36
C ASP A 278 -5.68 -12.06 -13.05
N ASP A 279 -5.43 -11.00 -12.29
CA ASP A 279 -4.84 -9.77 -12.79
C ASP A 279 -4.10 -9.00 -11.70
N GLN A 280 -3.25 -8.05 -12.14
CA GLN A 280 -2.50 -7.16 -11.27
C GLN A 280 -2.46 -5.77 -11.89
N ILE A 281 -2.98 -4.79 -11.16
CA ILE A 281 -3.12 -3.40 -11.63
C ILE A 281 -2.41 -2.47 -10.66
N SER A 282 -1.59 -1.59 -11.19
CA SER A 282 -0.97 -0.53 -10.38
C SER A 282 -1.99 0.58 -10.07
N LYS A 283 -1.94 1.15 -8.85
CA LYS A 283 -2.86 2.23 -8.43
C LYS A 283 -2.93 3.41 -9.41
N PRO A 284 -1.85 3.82 -10.12
CA PRO A 284 -1.93 4.83 -11.19
C PRO A 284 -2.73 4.39 -12.44
N GLU A 285 -2.94 3.10 -12.65
CA GLU A 285 -3.69 2.57 -13.80
C GLU A 285 -5.19 2.42 -13.50
N LEU A 286 -5.70 3.19 -12.55
CA LEU A 286 -7.08 3.15 -12.07
C LEU A 286 -8.12 3.31 -13.20
N VAL A 287 -7.79 4.09 -14.23
CA VAL A 287 -8.65 4.29 -15.41
C VAL A 287 -8.95 2.98 -16.13
N GLU A 288 -8.02 2.03 -16.14
CA GLU A 288 -8.22 0.73 -16.78
C GLU A 288 -8.93 -0.28 -15.87
N LEU A 289 -8.99 -0.03 -14.56
CA LEU A 289 -9.52 -0.97 -13.57
C LEU A 289 -10.94 -1.42 -13.90
N ALA A 290 -11.85 -0.48 -14.18
CA ALA A 290 -13.25 -0.80 -14.46
C ALA A 290 -13.40 -1.68 -15.71
N LYS A 291 -12.62 -1.39 -16.77
CA LYS A 291 -12.61 -2.18 -18.01
C LYS A 291 -12.09 -3.59 -17.77
N ARG A 292 -10.96 -3.72 -17.06
CA ARG A 292 -10.33 -5.01 -16.75
C ARG A 292 -11.20 -5.84 -15.80
N ALA A 293 -11.85 -5.18 -14.83
CA ALA A 293 -12.84 -5.81 -13.96
C ALA A 293 -13.99 -6.44 -14.72
N LEU A 294 -14.59 -5.70 -15.66
CA LEU A 294 -15.68 -6.20 -16.51
C LEU A 294 -15.23 -7.40 -17.34
N GLN A 295 -14.06 -7.33 -17.97
CA GLN A 295 -13.51 -8.43 -18.78
C GLN A 295 -13.34 -9.73 -17.97
N LEU A 296 -12.83 -9.62 -16.74
CA LEU A 296 -12.64 -10.78 -15.86
C LEU A 296 -13.97 -11.37 -15.39
N ILE A 297 -14.94 -10.51 -15.03
CA ILE A 297 -16.27 -10.93 -14.62
C ILE A 297 -16.99 -11.66 -15.76
N GLU A 298 -16.95 -11.11 -16.97
CA GLU A 298 -17.56 -11.74 -18.15
C GLU A 298 -16.93 -13.09 -18.48
N LYS A 299 -15.59 -13.17 -18.38
CA LYS A 299 -14.85 -14.43 -18.59
C LYS A 299 -15.21 -15.49 -17.55
N ALA A 300 -15.43 -15.11 -16.29
CA ALA A 300 -15.77 -16.04 -15.22
C ALA A 300 -17.23 -16.53 -15.28
N ASN A 301 -18.12 -15.75 -15.94
CA ASN A 301 -19.54 -16.10 -16.09
C ASN A 301 -19.83 -16.94 -17.36
N ASN A 302 -18.85 -17.10 -18.26
CA ASN A 302 -18.93 -17.93 -19.47
C ASN A 302 -18.28 -19.30 -19.24
#